data_f010ceeb0f0bab401d922796e5798bbd
#
_entry.id   f010ceeb0f0bab401d922796e5798bbd
#
_cell.length_a   1.000
_cell.length_b   1.000
_cell.length_c   1.000
_cell.angle_alpha   90.00
_cell.angle_beta   90.00
_cell.angle_gamma   90.00
#
_symmetry.space_group_name_H-M   'P 1'
#
loop_
_entity.id
_entity.type
_entity.pdbx_description
1 polymer ?
#
loop_
_entity_poly.entity_id
_entity_poly.type
_entity_poly.pdbx_seq_one_letter_code
_entity_poly.pdbx_strand_id
1 'polypeptide(L)'
;MQIEDNTFFDPSRKEVSHEQYRFSVEYRIEAGFTQHEQRARDLSYQGMFLNGVRVGATFTFNLPLHFGLQTGLLYTLVYGTNEQHWRSMDAPSVQTEYITHRVLEHDFTVPVRLYYTIPVWKKLNLFVFTGPQLQIGLAENDYMQLHLSEGTQNWLQGQGIPTSPYDRMSDELVRANIQWGVGGGIEWDRYRLQGGYDFGLNNLVKHPLVKGQYMSEWGWFASFSYRF
;
A
#
# COMPACT_ATOMS: atom_id res chain seq x y z
N MET A 1 60.32 30.52 3.83
CA MET A 1 59.33 29.74 3.11
C MET A 1 58.65 28.86 4.14
N GLN A 2 57.57 29.38 4.74
CA GLN A 2 56.77 28.62 5.72
C GLN A 2 55.80 27.74 4.97
N ILE A 3 55.87 26.45 5.18
CA ILE A 3 54.92 25.47 4.69
C ILE A 3 53.74 25.56 5.64
N GLU A 4 52.62 26.11 5.18
CA GLU A 4 51.34 26.05 5.90
C GLU A 4 50.91 24.59 6.02
N ASP A 5 50.85 24.11 7.25
CA ASP A 5 50.31 22.82 7.63
C ASP A 5 48.82 22.81 7.25
N ASN A 6 48.49 22.14 6.15
CA ASN A 6 47.12 21.81 5.78
C ASN A 6 46.60 20.75 6.75
N THR A 7 46.10 21.19 7.89
CA THR A 7 45.36 20.35 8.82
C THR A 7 44.01 19.94 8.19
N PHE A 8 44.07 18.92 7.36
CA PHE A 8 42.89 18.19 6.89
C PHE A 8 42.19 17.38 8.02
N PHE A 9 42.67 17.49 9.24
CA PHE A 9 42.14 16.88 10.43
C PHE A 9 41.55 17.94 11.36
N ASP A 10 40.27 18.26 11.10
CA ASP A 10 39.43 18.96 12.08
C ASP A 10 39.03 17.96 13.18
N PRO A 11 39.51 18.11 14.43
CA PRO A 11 39.17 17.21 15.52
C PRO A 11 37.66 17.18 15.84
N SER A 12 36.90 18.20 15.43
CA SER A 12 35.42 18.19 15.54
C SER A 12 34.77 17.17 14.61
N ARG A 13 35.46 16.73 13.55
CA ARG A 13 34.99 15.65 12.68
C ARG A 13 35.08 14.25 13.30
N LYS A 14 35.92 14.07 14.33
CA LYS A 14 35.97 12.77 15.03
C LYS A 14 34.77 12.52 15.94
N GLU A 15 34.15 13.54 16.48
CA GLU A 15 32.93 13.40 17.28
C GLU A 15 31.75 13.02 16.44
N VAL A 16 31.63 13.51 15.20
CA VAL A 16 30.58 13.15 14.27
C VAL A 16 30.64 11.66 13.84
N SER A 17 31.87 11.11 13.79
CA SER A 17 32.03 9.68 13.42
C SER A 17 31.68 8.71 14.55
N HIS A 18 31.71 9.13 15.80
CA HIS A 18 31.30 8.27 16.92
C HIS A 18 29.80 8.27 17.16
N GLU A 19 29.07 9.31 16.78
CA GLU A 19 27.58 9.29 16.81
C GLU A 19 26.99 8.38 15.76
N GLN A 20 27.66 8.14 14.64
CA GLN A 20 27.20 7.24 13.57
C GLN A 20 27.11 5.75 13.97
N TYR A 21 27.72 5.37 15.09
CA TYR A 21 27.69 3.98 15.59
C TYR A 21 26.71 3.77 16.74
N ARG A 22 25.95 4.79 17.12
CA ARG A 22 24.95 4.65 18.19
C ARG A 22 23.67 4.03 17.67
N PHE A 23 23.34 2.86 18.18
CA PHE A 23 22.00 2.29 18.06
C PHE A 23 21.00 3.28 18.64
N SER A 24 20.11 3.80 17.81
CA SER A 24 19.00 4.63 18.27
C SER A 24 17.69 4.14 17.68
N VAL A 25 16.62 4.32 18.43
CA VAL A 25 15.27 4.01 17.97
C VAL A 25 14.51 5.32 17.81
N GLU A 26 13.93 5.52 16.66
CA GLU A 26 13.09 6.67 16.36
C GLU A 26 11.64 6.26 16.29
N TYR A 27 10.76 7.07 16.86
CA TYR A 27 9.32 6.90 16.83
C TYR A 27 8.72 7.98 15.93
N ARG A 28 7.83 7.58 15.02
CA ARG A 28 7.16 8.48 14.10
C ARG A 28 5.67 8.20 14.04
N ILE A 29 4.87 9.25 13.93
CA ILE A 29 3.49 9.15 13.46
C ILE A 29 3.50 9.51 11.99
N GLU A 30 2.80 8.71 11.19
CA GLU A 30 2.71 8.83 9.74
C GLU A 30 1.26 8.98 9.33
N ALA A 31 1.00 9.90 8.37
CA ALA A 31 -0.28 10.04 7.69
C ALA A 31 -0.05 10.35 6.23
N GLY A 32 -0.90 9.82 5.35
CA GLY A 32 -0.73 10.02 3.91
C GLY A 32 -1.88 9.52 3.08
N PHE A 33 -1.69 9.63 1.77
CA PHE A 33 -2.57 9.10 0.75
C PHE A 33 -2.03 7.79 0.20
N THR A 34 -2.94 6.92 -0.22
CA THR A 34 -2.60 5.68 -0.90
C THR A 34 -3.62 5.38 -2.00
N GLN A 35 -3.18 4.66 -3.00
CA GLN A 35 -4.03 4.09 -4.02
C GLN A 35 -3.68 2.62 -4.15
N HIS A 36 -4.68 1.75 -4.03
CA HIS A 36 -4.56 0.33 -4.32
C HIS A 36 -5.09 0.05 -5.72
N GLU A 37 -4.36 -0.74 -6.48
CA GLU A 37 -4.73 -1.26 -7.79
C GLU A 37 -4.97 -2.76 -7.66
N GLN A 38 -6.23 -3.15 -7.65
CA GLN A 38 -6.60 -4.56 -7.69
C GLN A 38 -6.52 -5.05 -9.13
N ARG A 39 -5.64 -6.02 -9.40
CA ARG A 39 -5.44 -6.64 -10.70
C ARG A 39 -6.04 -8.03 -10.69
N ALA A 40 -7.13 -8.19 -11.40
CA ALA A 40 -7.85 -9.45 -11.52
C ALA A 40 -7.56 -10.12 -12.87
N ARG A 41 -7.42 -11.43 -12.87
CA ARG A 41 -7.31 -12.26 -14.06
C ARG A 41 -8.24 -13.46 -13.94
N ASP A 42 -8.99 -13.72 -15.01
CA ASP A 42 -9.92 -14.84 -15.11
C ASP A 42 -10.98 -14.87 -13.98
N LEU A 43 -11.32 -13.68 -13.47
CA LEU A 43 -12.37 -13.45 -12.49
C LEU A 43 -13.59 -12.81 -13.15
N SER A 44 -14.76 -12.96 -12.52
CA SER A 44 -16.03 -12.40 -12.98
C SER A 44 -16.08 -10.87 -12.91
N TYR A 45 -15.19 -10.25 -12.15
CA TYR A 45 -15.07 -8.80 -12.04
C TYR A 45 -13.71 -8.30 -12.57
N GLN A 46 -13.71 -7.08 -13.05
CA GLN A 46 -12.48 -6.40 -13.49
C GLN A 46 -11.74 -5.80 -12.30
N GLY A 47 -10.42 -5.69 -12.42
CA GLY A 47 -9.63 -4.97 -11.44
C GLY A 47 -10.07 -3.50 -11.31
N MET A 48 -9.86 -2.93 -10.12
CA MET A 48 -10.26 -1.55 -9.82
C MET A 48 -9.17 -0.79 -9.08
N PHE A 49 -9.32 0.54 -9.07
CA PHE A 49 -8.49 1.43 -8.27
C PHE A 49 -9.26 1.86 -7.03
N LEU A 50 -8.64 1.66 -5.86
CA LEU A 50 -9.14 2.12 -4.58
C LEU A 50 -8.24 3.26 -4.09
N ASN A 51 -8.82 4.41 -3.80
CA ASN A 51 -8.08 5.59 -3.34
C ASN A 51 -8.43 5.90 -1.90
N GLY A 52 -7.47 6.32 -1.11
CA GLY A 52 -7.75 6.62 0.29
C GLY A 52 -6.60 7.15 1.09
N VAL A 53 -6.68 6.91 2.38
CA VAL A 53 -5.76 7.43 3.37
C VAL A 53 -5.14 6.31 4.19
N ARG A 54 -3.91 6.55 4.65
CA ARG A 54 -3.21 5.69 5.59
C ARG A 54 -2.71 6.50 6.77
N VAL A 55 -2.77 5.94 7.96
CA VAL A 55 -2.30 6.56 9.19
C VAL A 55 -1.75 5.51 10.15
N GLY A 56 -0.72 5.85 10.89
CA GLY A 56 -0.19 4.92 11.89
C GLY A 56 1.09 5.39 12.55
N ALA A 57 1.77 4.45 13.19
CA ALA A 57 3.01 4.68 13.90
C ALA A 57 4.11 3.75 13.36
N THR A 58 5.30 4.28 13.22
CA THR A 58 6.48 3.54 12.76
C THR A 58 7.66 3.72 13.72
N PHE A 59 8.50 2.70 13.77
CA PHE A 59 9.73 2.64 14.58
C PHE A 59 10.89 2.39 13.63
N THR A 60 11.93 3.22 13.70
CA THR A 60 13.14 3.05 12.91
C THR A 60 14.31 2.76 13.85
N PHE A 61 14.94 1.61 13.67
CA PHE A 61 16.19 1.24 14.32
C PHE A 61 17.33 1.73 13.44
N ASN A 62 18.04 2.75 13.88
CA ASN A 62 19.20 3.27 13.16
C ASN A 62 20.38 2.32 13.32
N LEU A 63 20.94 1.89 12.20
CA LEU A 63 22.06 0.99 12.09
C LEU A 63 23.32 1.75 11.65
N PRO A 64 24.52 1.18 11.82
CA PRO A 64 25.75 1.74 11.29
C PRO A 64 25.70 1.99 9.76
N LEU A 65 26.57 2.87 9.25
CA LEU A 65 26.73 3.16 7.82
C LEU A 65 25.47 3.76 7.15
N HIS A 66 24.69 4.55 7.90
CA HIS A 66 23.50 5.22 7.40
C HIS A 66 22.32 4.28 7.05
N PHE A 67 22.38 3.04 7.47
CA PHE A 67 21.25 2.12 7.33
C PHE A 67 20.25 2.32 8.46
N GLY A 68 19.02 1.88 8.22
CA GLY A 68 17.97 1.81 9.22
C GLY A 68 17.00 0.69 8.89
N LEU A 69 16.49 0.04 9.92
CA LEU A 69 15.40 -0.93 9.79
C LEU A 69 14.13 -0.32 10.36
N GLN A 70 13.08 -0.18 9.54
CA GLN A 70 11.80 0.36 9.96
C GLN A 70 10.75 -0.74 10.00
N THR A 71 9.93 -0.70 11.05
CA THR A 71 8.68 -1.45 11.17
C THR A 71 7.61 -0.56 11.79
N GLY A 72 6.38 -1.04 11.87
CA GLY A 72 5.28 -0.27 12.46
C GLY A 72 3.93 -0.91 12.23
N LEU A 73 2.89 -0.14 12.50
CA LEU A 73 1.52 -0.50 12.20
C LEU A 73 0.83 0.70 11.55
N LEU A 74 0.33 0.48 10.35
CA LEU A 74 -0.39 1.48 9.56
C LEU A 74 -1.80 0.95 9.31
N TYR A 75 -2.79 1.79 9.56
CA TYR A 75 -4.18 1.54 9.18
C TYR A 75 -4.47 2.25 7.87
N THR A 76 -5.14 1.56 6.97
CA THR A 76 -5.52 2.06 5.65
C THR A 76 -7.02 1.98 5.49
N LEU A 77 -7.58 3.01 4.87
CA LEU A 77 -8.97 3.09 4.46
C LEU A 77 -8.99 3.56 3.02
N VAL A 78 -9.45 2.71 2.11
CA VAL A 78 -9.53 3.02 0.68
C VAL A 78 -10.93 2.75 0.14
N TYR A 79 -11.31 3.51 -0.88
CA TYR A 79 -12.59 3.45 -1.55
C TYR A 79 -12.41 3.51 -3.06
N GLY A 80 -13.22 2.74 -3.78
CA GLY A 80 -13.27 2.75 -5.23
C GLY A 80 -14.65 2.41 -5.78
N THR A 81 -14.86 2.76 -7.04
CA THR A 81 -16.06 2.42 -7.78
C THR A 81 -15.71 1.81 -9.12
N ASN A 82 -16.48 0.81 -9.54
CA ASN A 82 -16.37 0.21 -10.86
C ASN A 82 -17.75 -0.16 -11.38
N GLU A 83 -17.92 -0.12 -12.69
CA GLU A 83 -19.16 -0.54 -13.35
C GLU A 83 -18.89 -1.77 -14.18
N GLN A 84 -19.72 -2.80 -13.98
CA GLN A 84 -19.69 -4.02 -14.76
C GLN A 84 -20.96 -4.10 -15.60
N HIS A 85 -20.79 -4.26 -16.92
CA HIS A 85 -21.85 -4.22 -17.91
C HIS A 85 -22.16 -5.59 -18.48
N TRP A 86 -23.45 -5.86 -18.72
CA TRP A 86 -23.94 -7.05 -19.40
C TRP A 86 -24.96 -6.67 -20.48
N ARG A 87 -25.19 -7.60 -21.38
CA ARG A 87 -26.36 -7.52 -22.26
C ARG A 87 -27.59 -7.96 -21.49
N SER A 88 -28.68 -7.21 -21.62
CA SER A 88 -29.95 -7.58 -21.02
C SER A 88 -30.40 -8.95 -21.50
N MET A 89 -30.84 -9.82 -20.59
CA MET A 89 -31.44 -11.11 -20.93
C MET A 89 -32.88 -10.96 -21.46
N ASP A 90 -33.58 -9.91 -21.01
CA ASP A 90 -34.97 -9.64 -21.41
C ASP A 90 -35.06 -8.87 -22.73
N ALA A 91 -34.04 -8.04 -23.05
CA ALA A 91 -33.97 -7.23 -24.26
C ALA A 91 -32.56 -7.14 -24.85
N PRO A 92 -31.96 -8.24 -25.32
CA PRO A 92 -30.54 -8.33 -25.66
C PRO A 92 -30.10 -7.44 -26.83
N SER A 93 -31.02 -6.91 -27.62
CA SER A 93 -30.74 -6.05 -28.78
C SER A 93 -30.74 -4.54 -28.45
N VAL A 94 -31.25 -4.12 -27.30
CA VAL A 94 -31.60 -2.71 -27.05
C VAL A 94 -31.00 -2.12 -25.78
N GLN A 95 -30.72 -2.93 -24.76
CA GLN A 95 -30.32 -2.41 -23.46
C GLN A 95 -29.03 -3.02 -22.94
N THR A 96 -28.15 -2.15 -22.48
CA THR A 96 -26.98 -2.52 -21.66
C THR A 96 -27.38 -2.37 -20.20
N GLU A 97 -27.26 -3.43 -19.45
CA GLU A 97 -27.51 -3.49 -18.02
C GLU A 97 -26.18 -3.47 -17.28
N TYR A 98 -26.16 -2.93 -16.05
CA TYR A 98 -24.92 -2.82 -15.31
C TYR A 98 -25.13 -2.90 -13.80
N ILE A 99 -24.05 -3.29 -13.11
CA ILE A 99 -23.92 -3.20 -11.66
C ILE A 99 -22.82 -2.19 -11.36
N THR A 100 -23.12 -1.20 -10.53
CA THR A 100 -22.12 -0.32 -9.96
C THR A 100 -21.63 -0.92 -8.64
N HIS A 101 -20.37 -1.33 -8.62
CA HIS A 101 -19.66 -1.77 -7.42
C HIS A 101 -19.08 -0.58 -6.71
N ARG A 102 -19.29 -0.47 -5.40
CA ARG A 102 -18.70 0.52 -4.52
C ARG A 102 -17.98 -0.19 -3.39
N VAL A 103 -16.65 -0.27 -3.51
CA VAL A 103 -15.82 -1.04 -2.59
C VAL A 103 -15.21 -0.12 -1.56
N LEU A 104 -15.37 -0.49 -0.29
CA LEU A 104 -14.73 0.14 0.85
C LEU A 104 -13.87 -0.91 1.55
N GLU A 105 -12.55 -0.71 1.52
CA GLU A 105 -11.58 -1.62 2.11
C GLU A 105 -10.92 -1.00 3.34
N HIS A 106 -10.75 -1.83 4.37
CA HIS A 106 -10.05 -1.52 5.61
C HIS A 106 -8.95 -2.54 5.82
N ASP A 107 -7.73 -2.10 6.03
CA ASP A 107 -6.61 -2.98 6.32
C ASP A 107 -5.64 -2.43 7.36
N PHE A 108 -4.83 -3.34 7.92
CA PHE A 108 -3.62 -3.02 8.66
C PHE A 108 -2.40 -3.47 7.87
N THR A 109 -1.38 -2.61 7.81
CA THR A 109 -0.10 -2.93 7.18
C THR A 109 1.02 -2.89 8.21
N VAL A 110 1.82 -3.96 8.22
CA VAL A 110 3.07 -4.07 9.00
C VAL A 110 4.24 -4.04 8.02
N PRO A 111 4.90 -2.89 7.81
CA PRO A 111 6.08 -2.80 6.96
C PRO A 111 7.32 -3.33 7.69
N VAL A 112 8.24 -3.93 6.93
CA VAL A 112 9.61 -4.23 7.37
C VAL A 112 10.54 -3.71 6.29
N ARG A 113 11.05 -2.48 6.46
CA ARG A 113 11.77 -1.74 5.43
C ARG A 113 13.22 -1.49 5.83
N LEU A 114 14.13 -1.82 4.95
CA LEU A 114 15.53 -1.41 5.05
C LEU A 114 15.67 -0.03 4.41
N TYR A 115 16.18 0.92 5.17
CA TYR A 115 16.44 2.30 4.74
C TYR A 115 17.92 2.50 4.52
N TYR A 116 18.27 3.33 3.54
CA TYR A 116 19.58 3.92 3.38
C TYR A 116 19.44 5.43 3.30
N THR A 117 20.11 6.14 4.22
CA THR A 117 20.01 7.59 4.37
C THR A 117 21.26 8.26 3.81
N ILE A 118 21.08 9.27 2.97
CA ILE A 118 22.12 10.06 2.34
C ILE A 118 22.06 11.47 2.94
N PRO A 119 23.01 11.85 3.81
CA PRO A 119 23.05 13.21 4.34
C PRO A 119 23.43 14.19 3.22
N VAL A 120 22.58 15.21 3.00
CA VAL A 120 22.80 16.25 1.97
C VAL A 120 23.22 17.57 2.61
N TRP A 121 22.57 17.91 3.72
CA TRP A 121 22.84 19.14 4.46
C TRP A 121 22.66 18.88 5.96
N LYS A 122 23.06 19.86 6.84
CA LYS A 122 23.03 19.71 8.31
C LYS A 122 21.75 19.09 8.89
N LYS A 123 20.59 19.40 8.28
CA LYS A 123 19.28 18.91 8.72
C LYS A 123 18.47 18.23 7.62
N LEU A 124 19.03 18.15 6.41
CA LEU A 124 18.35 17.59 5.24
C LEU A 124 19.03 16.29 4.82
N ASN A 125 18.26 15.23 4.82
CA ASN A 125 18.66 13.93 4.34
C ASN A 125 17.73 13.48 3.19
N LEU A 126 18.32 12.82 2.22
CA LEU A 126 17.57 11.98 1.29
C LEU A 126 17.61 10.55 1.79
N PHE A 127 16.61 9.76 1.47
CA PHE A 127 16.64 8.33 1.77
C PHE A 127 15.91 7.53 0.71
N VAL A 128 16.31 6.27 0.62
CA VAL A 128 15.61 5.24 -0.15
C VAL A 128 15.31 4.07 0.77
N PHE A 129 14.30 3.31 0.44
CA PHE A 129 13.95 2.11 1.19
C PHE A 129 13.46 0.99 0.30
N THR A 130 13.60 -0.23 0.80
CA THR A 130 12.99 -1.43 0.22
C THR A 130 12.73 -2.46 1.30
N GLY A 131 11.78 -3.35 1.07
CA GLY A 131 11.53 -4.46 1.98
C GLY A 131 10.12 -5.03 1.89
N PRO A 132 9.91 -6.18 2.54
CA PRO A 132 8.60 -6.81 2.61
C PRO A 132 7.65 -6.04 3.51
N GLN A 133 6.36 -6.22 3.26
CA GLN A 133 5.29 -5.80 4.17
C GLN A 133 4.16 -6.83 4.16
N LEU A 134 3.48 -6.93 5.29
CA LEU A 134 2.28 -7.74 5.46
C LEU A 134 1.09 -6.81 5.62
N GLN A 135 0.15 -6.89 4.68
CA GLN A 135 -1.15 -6.23 4.76
C GLN A 135 -2.19 -7.25 5.22
N ILE A 136 -3.02 -6.88 6.18
CA ILE A 136 -4.07 -7.74 6.75
C ILE A 136 -5.41 -7.04 6.54
N GLY A 137 -6.20 -7.56 5.59
CA GLY A 137 -7.55 -7.09 5.32
C GLY A 137 -8.48 -7.35 6.50
N LEU A 138 -9.12 -6.32 6.98
CA LEU A 138 -10.14 -6.39 8.03
C LEU A 138 -11.52 -6.64 7.43
N ALA A 139 -11.88 -5.83 6.45
CA ALA A 139 -13.12 -5.91 5.71
C ALA A 139 -12.96 -5.27 4.33
N GLU A 140 -13.62 -5.82 3.34
CA GLU A 140 -13.75 -5.26 2.01
C GLU A 140 -15.22 -5.33 1.60
N ASN A 141 -15.97 -4.30 1.97
CA ASN A 141 -17.41 -4.24 1.73
C ASN A 141 -17.71 -3.76 0.32
N ASP A 142 -18.38 -4.59 -0.47
CA ASP A 142 -18.87 -4.24 -1.80
C ASP A 142 -20.35 -3.86 -1.71
N TYR A 143 -20.63 -2.58 -1.86
CA TYR A 143 -21.98 -2.02 -1.95
C TYR A 143 -22.40 -1.95 -3.41
N MET A 144 -23.37 -2.77 -3.80
CA MET A 144 -23.81 -2.86 -5.17
C MET A 144 -25.05 -2.03 -5.44
N GLN A 145 -25.07 -1.33 -6.58
CA GLN A 145 -26.27 -0.73 -7.15
C GLN A 145 -26.61 -1.46 -8.44
N LEU A 146 -27.76 -2.11 -8.46
CA LEU A 146 -28.21 -2.93 -9.57
C LEU A 146 -29.05 -2.09 -10.55
N HIS A 147 -28.66 -2.10 -11.82
CA HIS A 147 -29.41 -1.57 -12.95
C HIS A 147 -29.68 -2.72 -13.94
N LEU A 148 -30.39 -3.73 -13.45
CA LEU A 148 -30.65 -5.01 -14.13
C LEU A 148 -32.12 -5.27 -14.25
N SER A 149 -32.51 -5.94 -15.34
CA SER A 149 -33.81 -6.56 -15.43
C SER A 149 -33.93 -7.80 -14.52
N GLU A 150 -35.14 -8.23 -14.22
CA GLU A 150 -35.36 -9.39 -13.37
C GLU A 150 -34.75 -10.66 -13.99
N GLY A 151 -34.87 -10.82 -15.32
CA GLY A 151 -34.27 -11.94 -16.03
C GLY A 151 -32.75 -12.00 -15.91
N THR A 152 -32.07 -10.86 -16.07
CA THR A 152 -30.61 -10.79 -15.91
C THR A 152 -30.20 -11.04 -14.48
N GLN A 153 -30.93 -10.50 -13.49
CA GLN A 153 -30.63 -10.71 -12.08
C GLN A 153 -30.75 -12.20 -11.70
N ASN A 154 -31.82 -12.86 -12.11
CA ASN A 154 -32.01 -14.29 -11.87
C ASN A 154 -30.95 -15.14 -12.55
N TRP A 155 -30.50 -14.77 -13.75
CA TRP A 155 -29.42 -15.46 -14.45
C TRP A 155 -28.10 -15.32 -13.70
N LEU A 156 -27.72 -14.11 -13.26
CA LEU A 156 -26.49 -13.86 -12.49
C LEU A 156 -26.49 -14.66 -11.19
N GLN A 157 -27.59 -14.67 -10.45
CA GLN A 157 -27.74 -15.48 -9.23
C GLN A 157 -27.58 -16.98 -9.52
N GLY A 158 -28.13 -17.45 -10.64
CA GLY A 158 -27.95 -18.84 -11.09
C GLY A 158 -26.49 -19.19 -11.43
N GLN A 159 -25.69 -18.22 -11.80
CA GLN A 159 -24.24 -18.39 -12.01
C GLN A 159 -23.41 -18.22 -10.71
N GLY A 160 -24.04 -17.97 -9.56
CA GLY A 160 -23.35 -17.71 -8.30
C GLY A 160 -22.69 -16.33 -8.20
N ILE A 161 -23.07 -15.39 -9.08
CA ILE A 161 -22.57 -14.02 -9.03
C ILE A 161 -23.41 -13.24 -8.01
N PRO A 162 -22.79 -12.64 -6.99
CA PRO A 162 -23.51 -11.87 -5.98
C PRO A 162 -24.30 -10.71 -6.60
N THR A 163 -25.53 -10.51 -6.14
CA THR A 163 -26.41 -9.40 -6.53
C THR A 163 -26.89 -8.60 -5.32
N SER A 164 -26.23 -8.77 -4.17
CA SER A 164 -26.49 -8.05 -2.93
C SER A 164 -25.18 -7.67 -2.26
N PRO A 165 -25.15 -6.61 -1.45
CA PRO A 165 -23.94 -6.21 -0.72
C PRO A 165 -23.36 -7.34 0.13
N TYR A 166 -22.04 -7.49 0.12
CA TYR A 166 -21.32 -8.53 0.88
C TYR A 166 -19.90 -8.09 1.25
N ASP A 167 -19.30 -8.80 2.21
CA ASP A 167 -17.89 -8.62 2.57
C ASP A 167 -17.03 -9.62 1.78
N ARG A 168 -16.27 -9.13 0.80
CA ARG A 168 -15.39 -9.92 -0.07
C ARG A 168 -14.30 -10.65 0.70
N MET A 169 -13.79 -10.08 1.81
CA MET A 169 -12.79 -10.71 2.66
C MET A 169 -13.32 -11.95 3.40
N SER A 170 -14.64 -12.05 3.60
CA SER A 170 -15.24 -13.24 4.20
C SER A 170 -15.29 -14.41 3.24
N ASP A 171 -15.67 -14.17 1.99
CA ASP A 171 -16.09 -15.21 1.08
C ASP A 171 -15.09 -15.48 -0.04
N GLU A 172 -14.46 -14.44 -0.60
CA GLU A 172 -13.70 -14.55 -1.84
C GLU A 172 -12.19 -14.32 -1.67
N LEU A 173 -11.79 -13.47 -0.73
CA LEU A 173 -10.41 -13.00 -0.63
C LEU A 173 -9.65 -13.53 0.58
N VAL A 174 -8.37 -13.76 0.39
CA VAL A 174 -7.42 -14.05 1.47
C VAL A 174 -7.10 -12.76 2.19
N ARG A 175 -7.26 -12.74 3.51
CA ARG A 175 -7.00 -11.55 4.35
C ARG A 175 -5.54 -11.12 4.39
N ALA A 176 -4.60 -12.02 4.12
CA ALA A 176 -3.17 -11.74 4.18
C ALA A 176 -2.61 -11.47 2.79
N ASN A 177 -2.15 -10.24 2.56
CA ASN A 177 -1.45 -9.83 1.36
C ASN A 177 0.02 -9.57 1.69
N ILE A 178 0.91 -10.36 1.09
CA ILE A 178 2.35 -10.18 1.20
C ILE A 178 2.78 -9.31 0.03
N GLN A 179 3.46 -8.21 0.34
CA GLN A 179 3.90 -7.24 -0.64
C GLN A 179 5.40 -6.97 -0.48
N TRP A 180 6.00 -6.42 -1.53
CA TRP A 180 7.36 -5.88 -1.50
C TRP A 180 7.32 -4.40 -1.85
N GLY A 181 7.79 -3.56 -0.95
CA GLY A 181 7.78 -2.12 -1.11
C GLY A 181 9.14 -1.58 -1.54
N VAL A 182 9.10 -0.54 -2.39
CA VAL A 182 10.26 0.28 -2.74
C VAL A 182 9.85 1.75 -2.72
N GLY A 183 10.77 2.62 -2.33
CA GLY A 183 10.48 4.04 -2.31
C GLY A 183 11.61 4.88 -1.78
N GLY A 184 11.28 6.12 -1.47
CA GLY A 184 12.25 7.07 -0.93
C GLY A 184 11.58 8.38 -0.56
N GLY A 185 12.39 9.32 -0.14
CA GLY A 185 11.89 10.62 0.26
C GLY A 185 12.96 11.55 0.80
N ILE A 186 12.48 12.57 1.45
CA ILE A 186 13.29 13.59 2.09
C ILE A 186 12.96 13.65 3.59
N GLU A 187 13.99 13.82 4.39
CA GLU A 187 13.87 14.07 5.82
C GLU A 187 14.51 15.41 6.17
N TRP A 188 13.76 16.27 6.82
CA TRP A 188 14.24 17.54 7.31
C TRP A 188 13.96 17.67 8.80
N ASP A 189 15.00 17.60 9.60
CA ASP A 189 14.97 17.62 11.06
C ASP A 189 14.06 16.51 11.63
N ARG A 190 12.84 16.84 12.07
CA ARG A 190 11.85 15.90 12.59
C ARG A 190 10.80 15.46 11.59
N TYR A 191 10.76 16.09 10.42
CA TYR A 191 9.75 15.88 9.40
C TYR A 191 10.27 14.98 8.30
N ARG A 192 9.44 14.07 7.82
CA ARG A 192 9.76 13.21 6.69
C ARG A 192 8.60 13.21 5.71
N LEU A 193 8.92 13.43 4.44
CA LEU A 193 8.02 13.24 3.30
C LEU A 193 8.54 12.05 2.51
N GLN A 194 7.70 11.07 2.28
CA GLN A 194 8.07 9.85 1.56
C GLN A 194 7.00 9.42 0.59
N GLY A 195 7.42 8.69 -0.45
CA GLY A 195 6.55 8.03 -1.39
C GLY A 195 7.13 6.69 -1.80
N GLY A 196 6.28 5.78 -2.21
CA GLY A 196 6.70 4.44 -2.60
C GLY A 196 5.65 3.70 -3.39
N TYR A 197 6.05 2.51 -3.82
CA TYR A 197 5.21 1.58 -4.54
C TYR A 197 5.33 0.19 -3.91
N ASP A 198 4.20 -0.45 -3.69
CA ASP A 198 4.06 -1.75 -3.04
C ASP A 198 3.56 -2.77 -4.07
N PHE A 199 4.29 -3.88 -4.24
CA PHE A 199 4.03 -4.94 -5.21
C PHE A 199 3.44 -6.14 -4.50
N GLY A 200 2.20 -6.52 -4.82
CA GLY A 200 1.58 -7.74 -4.31
C GLY A 200 2.26 -9.00 -4.85
N LEU A 201 2.62 -9.91 -3.97
CA LEU A 201 3.39 -11.12 -4.27
C LEU A 201 2.56 -12.40 -4.27
N ASN A 202 1.40 -12.40 -3.62
CA ASN A 202 0.55 -13.58 -3.51
C ASN A 202 -0.77 -13.41 -4.25
N ASN A 203 -1.43 -14.55 -4.51
CA ASN A 203 -2.79 -14.57 -5.01
C ASN A 203 -3.76 -14.36 -3.86
N LEU A 204 -4.65 -13.38 -4.00
CA LEU A 204 -5.66 -13.05 -3.01
C LEU A 204 -6.96 -13.85 -3.18
N VAL A 205 -7.14 -14.61 -4.25
CA VAL A 205 -8.31 -15.46 -4.45
C VAL A 205 -8.27 -16.64 -3.47
N LYS A 206 -9.29 -16.75 -2.61
CA LYS A 206 -9.36 -17.76 -1.55
C LYS A 206 -9.64 -19.17 -2.07
N HIS A 207 -10.58 -19.28 -3.00
CA HIS A 207 -11.04 -20.53 -3.61
C HIS A 207 -11.13 -20.39 -5.13
N PRO A 208 -10.01 -20.52 -5.87
CA PRO A 208 -10.06 -20.40 -7.32
C PRO A 208 -10.90 -21.55 -7.91
N LEU A 209 -12.00 -21.23 -8.56
CA LEU A 209 -12.90 -22.19 -9.20
C LEU A 209 -12.32 -22.74 -10.49
N VAL A 210 -11.48 -21.97 -11.17
CA VAL A 210 -10.81 -22.34 -12.42
C VAL A 210 -9.31 -22.14 -12.27
N LYS A 211 -8.53 -23.04 -12.87
CA LYS A 211 -7.07 -22.93 -12.90
C LYS A 211 -6.68 -21.62 -13.62
N GLY A 212 -5.98 -20.74 -12.93
CA GLY A 212 -5.51 -19.46 -13.49
C GLY A 212 -6.20 -18.23 -12.91
N GLN A 213 -7.28 -18.40 -12.12
CA GLN A 213 -7.86 -17.29 -11.38
C GLN A 213 -6.83 -16.69 -10.42
N TYR A 214 -6.61 -15.41 -10.59
CA TYR A 214 -5.58 -14.69 -9.85
C TYR A 214 -6.04 -13.26 -9.57
N MET A 215 -5.78 -12.80 -8.36
CA MET A 215 -5.92 -11.41 -7.98
C MET A 215 -4.69 -11.01 -7.18
N SER A 216 -4.10 -9.90 -7.52
CA SER A 216 -3.07 -9.24 -6.73
C SER A 216 -3.44 -7.79 -6.49
N GLU A 217 -2.96 -7.25 -5.40
CA GLU A 217 -3.13 -5.85 -5.08
C GLU A 217 -1.77 -5.18 -5.04
N TRP A 218 -1.64 -4.11 -5.80
CA TRP A 218 -0.46 -3.27 -5.90
C TRP A 218 -0.86 -1.87 -5.45
N GLY A 219 0.09 -1.06 -5.03
CA GLY A 219 -0.28 0.28 -4.60
C GLY A 219 0.87 1.26 -4.61
N TRP A 220 0.55 2.54 -4.74
CA TRP A 220 1.48 3.62 -4.44
C TRP A 220 0.98 4.40 -3.22
N PHE A 221 1.90 5.05 -2.55
CA PHE A 221 1.58 5.93 -1.44
C PHE A 221 2.47 7.17 -1.42
N ALA A 222 1.93 8.22 -0.80
CA ALA A 222 2.68 9.41 -0.42
C ALA A 222 2.29 9.77 1.01
N SER A 223 3.26 9.90 1.90
CA SER A 223 3.00 10.15 3.32
C SER A 223 3.95 11.16 3.92
N PHE A 224 3.44 11.82 4.94
CA PHE A 224 4.17 12.72 5.80
C PHE A 224 4.28 12.10 7.20
N SER A 225 5.43 12.22 7.83
CA SER A 225 5.62 11.74 9.21
C SER A 225 6.40 12.71 10.06
N TYR A 226 6.11 12.66 11.35
CA TYR A 226 6.76 13.46 12.39
C TYR A 226 7.45 12.55 13.40
N ARG A 227 8.70 12.91 13.76
CA ARG A 227 9.53 12.23 14.76
C ARG A 227 9.44 12.94 16.10
N PHE A 228 9.25 12.19 17.15
CA PHE A 228 9.21 12.64 18.55
C PHE A 228 10.61 12.69 19.16
#